data_cf2eea438520de83c1f802db05dffe78
#
_entry.id   cf2eea438520de83c1f802db05dffe78
#
_cell.length_a   1.000
_cell.length_b   1.000
_cell.length_c   1.000
_cell.angle_alpha   90.00
_cell.angle_beta   90.00
_cell.angle_gamma   90.00
#
_symmetry.space_group_name_H-M   'P 1'
#
loop_
_entity.id
_entity.type
_entity.pdbx_description
1 polymer ?
#
loop_
_entity_poly.entity_id
_entity_poly.type
_entity_poly.pdbx_seq_one_letter_code
_entity_poly.pdbx_strand_id
1 'polypeptide(L)'
;MEGIEKIELKDIKIANQLDLRIKLLGIAELNNNQLFETVHPCLVNKKSYIGNVNGVMNAVILEGKPVGESILQGEGAGPGPTSSSLLSDLLSILRGNIKKPFGIPFAQLKALKSYNINNYTNSLYLRFEVRDRPGVLSQITNRLANYKISVKRLIQTPDKKTNKATVVIITHKTSEINSKNCLSIFKKNKNILKTPTLIRVLG
;
A
#
# COMPACT_ATOMS: atom_id res chain seq x y z
N MET A 1 7.72 6.31 4.72
CA MET A 1 6.47 6.02 5.48
C MET A 1 5.40 6.99 5.05
N GLU A 2 4.17 6.52 4.80
CA GLU A 2 3.01 7.33 4.44
C GLU A 2 1.83 6.90 5.32
N GLY A 3 1.10 7.84 5.91
CA GLY A 3 -0.07 7.59 6.73
C GLY A 3 -1.38 7.52 5.94
N ILE A 4 -2.49 7.47 6.67
CA ILE A 4 -3.83 7.31 6.10
C ILE A 4 -4.59 8.65 5.95
N GLU A 5 -3.97 9.78 6.25
CA GLU A 5 -4.61 11.10 6.34
C GLU A 5 -5.25 11.56 5.01
N LYS A 6 -4.76 11.01 3.89
CA LYS A 6 -5.26 11.34 2.55
C LYS A 6 -6.37 10.41 2.07
N ILE A 7 -6.70 9.37 2.84
CA ILE A 7 -7.74 8.40 2.49
C ILE A 7 -9.10 8.99 2.87
N GLU A 8 -9.99 9.09 1.90
CA GLU A 8 -11.35 9.57 2.09
C GLU A 8 -12.36 8.41 2.02
N LEU A 9 -13.54 8.58 2.62
CA LEU A 9 -14.61 7.56 2.58
C LEU A 9 -14.95 7.11 1.15
N LYS A 10 -14.84 8.04 0.18
CA LYS A 10 -15.06 7.71 -1.23
C LYS A 10 -14.01 6.74 -1.79
N ASP A 11 -12.76 6.78 -1.32
CA ASP A 11 -11.73 5.82 -1.73
C ASP A 11 -12.10 4.41 -1.25
N ILE A 12 -12.62 4.29 -0.03
CA ILE A 12 -13.09 3.02 0.53
C ILE A 12 -14.28 2.47 -0.27
N LYS A 13 -15.26 3.33 -0.63
CA LYS A 13 -16.42 2.94 -1.44
C LYS A 13 -16.01 2.46 -2.83
N ILE A 14 -15.12 3.20 -3.49
CA ILE A 14 -14.62 2.86 -4.83
C ILE A 14 -13.77 1.58 -4.78
N ALA A 15 -12.90 1.44 -3.78
CA ALA A 15 -12.14 0.20 -3.56
C ALA A 15 -13.08 -1.00 -3.45
N ASN A 16 -14.17 -0.87 -2.68
CA ASN A 16 -15.17 -1.92 -2.54
C ASN A 16 -15.84 -2.31 -3.87
N GLN A 17 -16.13 -1.34 -4.75
CA GLN A 17 -16.68 -1.60 -6.08
C GLN A 17 -15.70 -2.29 -7.02
N LEU A 18 -14.40 -2.17 -6.73
CA LEU A 18 -13.30 -2.79 -7.49
C LEU A 18 -12.88 -4.14 -6.93
N ASP A 19 -13.60 -4.71 -5.95
CA ASP A 19 -13.21 -5.90 -5.19
C ASP A 19 -11.85 -5.78 -4.49
N LEU A 20 -11.54 -4.55 -4.07
CA LEU A 20 -10.33 -4.21 -3.33
C LEU A 20 -10.66 -3.72 -1.91
N ARG A 21 -9.69 -3.80 -1.02
CA ARG A 21 -9.72 -3.19 0.32
C ARG A 21 -8.48 -2.35 0.55
N ILE A 22 -8.63 -1.26 1.28
CA ILE A 22 -7.51 -0.44 1.73
C ILE A 22 -7.01 -1.00 3.06
N LYS A 23 -5.73 -1.34 3.12
CA LYS A 23 -5.04 -1.80 4.32
C LYS A 23 -3.77 -0.97 4.52
N LEU A 24 -3.42 -0.65 5.76
CA LEU A 24 -2.11 -0.10 6.09
C LEU A 24 -1.15 -1.27 6.24
N LEU A 25 -0.11 -1.31 5.41
CA LEU A 25 0.82 -2.43 5.35
C LEU A 25 2.25 -1.97 5.64
N GLY A 26 2.94 -2.73 6.49
CA GLY A 26 4.39 -2.78 6.54
C GLY A 26 4.86 -3.83 5.54
N ILE A 27 5.74 -3.45 4.63
CA ILE A 27 6.27 -4.31 3.57
C ILE A 27 7.79 -4.32 3.69
N ALA A 28 8.38 -5.51 3.71
CA ALA A 28 9.82 -5.70 3.65
C ALA A 28 10.13 -6.75 2.57
N GLU A 29 11.00 -6.41 1.63
CA GLU A 29 11.40 -7.29 0.54
C GLU A 29 12.92 -7.31 0.41
N LEU A 30 13.49 -8.50 0.31
CA LEU A 30 14.91 -8.69 0.06
C LEU A 30 15.14 -8.98 -1.43
N ASN A 31 15.74 -8.03 -2.14
CA ASN A 31 16.03 -8.13 -3.55
C ASN A 31 17.54 -7.94 -3.80
N ASN A 32 18.23 -8.96 -4.31
CA ASN A 32 19.66 -8.89 -4.65
C ASN A 32 20.54 -8.32 -3.52
N ASN A 33 20.37 -8.80 -2.27
CA ASN A 33 21.04 -8.30 -1.07
C ASN A 33 20.75 -6.82 -0.74
N GLN A 34 19.69 -6.25 -1.27
CA GLN A 34 19.18 -4.94 -0.90
C GLN A 34 17.83 -5.09 -0.23
N LEU A 35 17.63 -4.39 0.88
CA LEU A 35 16.38 -4.39 1.63
C LEU A 35 15.51 -3.21 1.17
N PHE A 36 14.32 -3.53 0.66
CA PHE A 36 13.22 -2.58 0.52
C PHE A 36 12.33 -2.69 1.74
N GLU A 37 12.04 -1.57 2.38
CA GLU A 37 11.14 -1.51 3.51
C GLU A 37 10.26 -0.25 3.43
N THR A 38 8.99 -0.39 3.73
CA THR A 38 8.04 0.73 3.70
C THR A 38 6.82 0.45 4.55
N VAL A 39 6.14 1.53 4.98
CA VAL A 39 4.81 1.47 5.58
C VAL A 39 3.94 2.48 4.85
N HIS A 40 2.86 2.00 4.23
CA HIS A 40 1.89 2.85 3.53
C HIS A 40 0.54 2.15 3.32
N PRO A 41 -0.53 2.91 3.06
CA PRO A 41 -1.80 2.35 2.62
C PRO A 41 -1.64 1.63 1.27
N CYS A 42 -2.23 0.43 1.18
CA CYS A 42 -2.30 -0.36 -0.04
C CYS A 42 -3.73 -0.78 -0.35
N LEU A 43 -4.04 -0.88 -1.63
CA LEU A 43 -5.20 -1.60 -2.12
C LEU A 43 -4.82 -3.06 -2.32
N VAL A 44 -5.54 -3.95 -1.66
CA VAL A 44 -5.34 -5.41 -1.73
C VAL A 44 -6.61 -6.08 -2.20
N ASN A 45 -6.49 -7.25 -2.85
CA ASN A 45 -7.67 -8.02 -3.26
C ASN A 45 -8.47 -8.43 -2.02
N LYS A 46 -9.79 -8.24 -2.04
CA LYS A 46 -10.69 -8.64 -0.94
C LYS A 46 -10.58 -10.11 -0.57
N LYS A 47 -10.30 -10.97 -1.56
CA LYS A 47 -10.21 -12.42 -1.39
C LYS A 47 -8.82 -12.88 -0.94
N SER A 48 -7.82 -11.99 -0.90
CA SER A 48 -6.49 -12.33 -0.38
C SER A 48 -6.50 -12.50 1.14
N TYR A 49 -5.52 -13.20 1.68
CA TYR A 49 -5.36 -13.36 3.14
C TYR A 49 -5.33 -12.00 3.84
N ILE A 50 -4.50 -11.06 3.39
CA ILE A 50 -4.42 -9.71 3.94
C ILE A 50 -5.76 -8.98 3.82
N GLY A 51 -6.46 -9.13 2.69
CA GLY A 51 -7.77 -8.53 2.46
C GLY A 51 -8.82 -8.98 3.46
N ASN A 52 -8.70 -10.18 4.01
CA ASN A 52 -9.63 -10.77 4.97
C ASN A 52 -9.27 -10.54 6.44
N VAL A 53 -8.13 -9.93 6.75
CA VAL A 53 -7.78 -9.55 8.12
C VAL A 53 -8.67 -8.39 8.55
N ASN A 54 -9.59 -8.61 9.49
CA ASN A 54 -10.59 -7.62 9.92
C ASN A 54 -10.64 -7.47 11.45
N GLY A 55 -11.25 -6.38 11.92
CA GLY A 55 -11.44 -6.11 13.34
C GLY A 55 -10.12 -5.97 14.08
N VAL A 56 -9.97 -6.66 15.19
CA VAL A 56 -8.78 -6.66 16.07
C VAL A 56 -7.66 -7.57 15.58
N MET A 57 -7.90 -8.30 14.48
CA MET A 57 -6.93 -9.25 13.94
C MET A 57 -5.77 -8.54 13.26
N ASN A 58 -4.56 -9.03 13.50
CA ASN A 58 -3.34 -8.70 12.77
C ASN A 58 -2.83 -9.94 12.05
N ALA A 59 -2.07 -9.74 10.97
CA ALA A 59 -1.42 -10.83 10.27
C ALA A 59 -0.02 -10.43 9.80
N VAL A 60 0.87 -11.42 9.77
CA VAL A 60 2.17 -11.36 9.11
C VAL A 60 2.19 -12.45 8.05
N ILE A 61 2.52 -12.06 6.81
CA ILE A 61 2.73 -12.99 5.70
C ILE A 61 4.22 -12.99 5.39
N LEU A 62 4.79 -14.18 5.40
CA LEU A 62 6.19 -14.43 5.05
C LEU A 62 6.20 -15.24 3.76
N GLU A 63 6.95 -14.77 2.78
CA GLU A 63 7.19 -15.50 1.54
C GLU A 63 8.68 -15.74 1.39
N GLY A 64 9.08 -16.99 1.20
CA GLY A 64 10.49 -17.33 1.10
C GLY A 64 10.74 -18.70 0.46
N LYS A 65 11.99 -18.96 0.12
CA LYS A 65 12.43 -20.24 -0.41
C LYS A 65 13.32 -20.94 0.63
N PRO A 66 13.12 -22.23 0.91
CA PRO A 66 12.16 -23.17 0.28
C PRO A 66 10.76 -23.22 0.92
N VAL A 67 10.50 -22.45 1.98
CA VAL A 67 9.28 -22.57 2.82
C VAL A 67 7.97 -22.22 2.09
N GLY A 68 8.05 -21.41 1.03
CA GLY A 68 6.86 -20.89 0.35
C GLY A 68 6.22 -19.77 1.16
N GLU A 69 4.90 -19.69 1.13
CA GLU A 69 4.10 -18.72 1.90
C GLU A 69 3.77 -19.28 3.29
N SER A 70 3.98 -18.47 4.31
CA SER A 70 3.61 -18.76 5.70
C SER A 70 2.81 -17.59 6.26
N ILE A 71 1.69 -17.87 6.92
CA ILE A 71 0.76 -16.88 7.43
C ILE A 71 0.61 -17.05 8.94
N LEU A 72 0.87 -15.99 9.68
CA LEU A 72 0.62 -15.87 11.10
C LEU A 72 -0.49 -14.84 11.31
N GLN A 73 -1.58 -15.26 11.94
CA GLN A 73 -2.72 -14.38 12.22
C GLN A 73 -3.17 -14.56 13.66
N GLY A 74 -3.46 -13.46 14.32
CA GLY A 74 -3.96 -13.46 15.69
C GLY A 74 -4.51 -12.11 16.09
N GLU A 75 -5.16 -12.08 17.25
CA GLU A 75 -5.63 -10.82 17.84
C GLU A 75 -4.43 -9.98 18.29
N GLY A 76 -4.37 -8.73 17.82
CA GLY A 76 -3.27 -7.80 18.16
C GLY A 76 -3.60 -6.86 19.31
N ALA A 77 -4.87 -6.77 19.73
CA ALA A 77 -5.32 -5.86 20.77
C ALA A 77 -6.34 -6.54 21.69
N GLY A 78 -6.43 -6.02 22.90
CA GLY A 78 -7.36 -6.51 23.93
C GLY A 78 -6.65 -7.03 25.17
N PRO A 79 -7.34 -7.05 26.34
CA PRO A 79 -6.74 -7.47 27.61
C PRO A 79 -6.33 -8.96 27.59
N GLY A 80 -7.12 -9.83 27.00
CA GLY A 80 -6.84 -11.26 26.91
C GLY A 80 -5.56 -11.58 26.12
N PRO A 81 -5.47 -11.21 24.84
CA PRO A 81 -4.27 -11.45 24.02
C PRO A 81 -3.01 -10.83 24.62
N THR A 82 -3.09 -9.61 25.15
CA THR A 82 -1.96 -8.91 25.78
C THR A 82 -1.48 -9.64 27.03
N SER A 83 -2.40 -10.04 27.93
CA SER A 83 -2.05 -10.77 29.14
C SER A 83 -1.44 -12.14 28.82
N SER A 84 -2.01 -12.85 27.85
CA SER A 84 -1.50 -14.15 27.41
C SER A 84 -0.07 -14.04 26.87
N SER A 85 0.23 -13.02 26.06
CA SER A 85 1.57 -12.78 25.52
C SER A 85 2.58 -12.45 26.63
N LEU A 86 2.22 -11.56 27.55
CA LEU A 86 3.08 -11.19 28.69
C LEU A 86 3.40 -12.38 29.58
N LEU A 87 2.39 -13.22 29.91
CA LEU A 87 2.60 -14.42 30.72
C LEU A 87 3.45 -15.45 29.99
N SER A 88 3.25 -15.62 28.68
CA SER A 88 4.06 -16.52 27.85
C SER A 88 5.54 -16.12 27.87
N ASP A 89 5.83 -14.83 27.70
CA ASP A 89 7.18 -14.30 27.72
C ASP A 89 7.82 -14.46 29.11
N LEU A 90 7.08 -14.12 30.18
CA LEU A 90 7.56 -14.28 31.53
C LEU A 90 7.88 -15.74 31.86
N LEU A 91 6.99 -16.67 31.50
CA LEU A 91 7.23 -18.11 31.70
C LEU A 91 8.42 -18.62 30.86
N SER A 92 8.60 -18.10 29.67
CA SER A 92 9.77 -18.44 28.82
C SER A 92 11.08 -18.01 29.47
N ILE A 93 11.13 -16.82 30.04
CA ILE A 93 12.29 -16.29 30.77
C ILE A 93 12.56 -17.16 32.02
N LEU A 94 11.53 -17.44 32.82
CA LEU A 94 11.66 -18.25 34.04
C LEU A 94 12.13 -19.69 33.76
N ARG A 95 11.76 -20.24 32.59
CA ARG A 95 12.23 -21.57 32.14
C ARG A 95 13.63 -21.54 31.52
N GLY A 96 14.29 -20.40 31.46
CA GLY A 96 15.59 -20.24 30.85
C GLY A 96 15.61 -20.37 29.31
N ASN A 97 14.45 -20.24 28.67
CA ASN A 97 14.32 -20.29 27.19
C ASN A 97 14.78 -18.98 26.54
N ILE A 98 16.01 -18.57 26.83
CA ILE A 98 16.59 -17.35 26.25
C ILE A 98 17.19 -17.73 24.89
N LYS A 99 16.42 -17.46 23.84
CA LYS A 99 16.91 -17.66 22.46
C LYS A 99 17.43 -16.35 21.89
N LYS A 100 18.51 -16.44 21.10
CA LYS A 100 18.97 -15.27 20.33
C LYS A 100 17.91 -14.91 19.29
N PRO A 101 17.55 -13.61 19.11
CA PRO A 101 16.42 -13.18 18.27
C PRO A 101 16.41 -13.77 16.87
N PHE A 102 17.58 -13.94 16.26
CA PHE A 102 17.70 -14.47 14.88
C PHE A 102 18.48 -15.82 14.83
N GLY A 103 18.57 -16.52 15.95
CA GLY A 103 19.32 -17.78 16.06
C GLY A 103 20.84 -17.63 16.02
N ILE A 104 21.36 -16.43 15.76
CA ILE A 104 22.78 -16.09 15.68
C ILE A 104 23.12 -14.91 16.59
N PRO A 105 24.40 -14.78 17.04
CA PRO A 105 24.84 -13.62 17.81
C PRO A 105 24.64 -12.31 17.04
N PHE A 106 24.28 -11.24 17.75
CA PHE A 106 24.11 -9.90 17.14
C PHE A 106 25.33 -9.44 16.33
N ALA A 107 26.54 -9.73 16.80
CA ALA A 107 27.79 -9.38 16.10
C ALA A 107 27.96 -10.08 14.74
N GLN A 108 27.20 -11.13 14.47
CA GLN A 108 27.21 -11.85 13.19
C GLN A 108 26.13 -11.35 12.20
N LEU A 109 25.24 -10.47 12.65
CA LEU A 109 24.26 -9.85 11.78
C LEU A 109 24.96 -8.90 10.80
N LYS A 110 24.59 -9.00 9.53
CA LYS A 110 25.12 -8.14 8.48
C LYS A 110 24.10 -7.05 8.13
N ALA A 111 24.56 -5.81 8.11
CA ALA A 111 23.74 -4.71 7.59
C ALA A 111 23.50 -4.91 6.09
N LEU A 112 22.25 -4.80 5.66
CA LEU A 112 21.87 -4.84 4.27
C LEU A 112 21.90 -3.43 3.68
N LYS A 113 22.21 -3.32 2.38
CA LYS A 113 22.07 -2.05 1.65
C LYS A 113 20.60 -1.73 1.45
N SER A 114 20.21 -0.47 1.61
CA SER A 114 18.86 -0.03 1.32
C SER A 114 18.60 -0.06 -0.18
N TYR A 115 17.43 -0.56 -0.57
CA TYR A 115 16.95 -0.51 -1.96
C TYR A 115 16.52 0.91 -2.32
N ASN A 116 16.86 1.36 -3.53
CA ASN A 116 16.41 2.67 -4.00
C ASN A 116 14.91 2.65 -4.33
N ILE A 117 14.11 3.25 -3.45
CA ILE A 117 12.65 3.29 -3.57
C ILE A 117 12.17 3.87 -4.92
N ASN A 118 12.94 4.74 -5.57
CA ASN A 118 12.58 5.32 -6.86
C ASN A 118 12.44 4.27 -7.97
N ASN A 119 13.15 3.16 -7.85
CA ASN A 119 13.12 2.05 -8.80
C ASN A 119 12.02 1.01 -8.46
N TYR A 120 11.40 1.12 -7.29
CA TYR A 120 10.33 0.20 -6.91
C TYR A 120 9.11 0.40 -7.82
N THR A 121 8.50 -0.71 -8.27
CA THR A 121 7.41 -0.68 -9.25
C THR A 121 6.13 -1.24 -8.66
N ASN A 122 5.05 -0.47 -8.80
CA ASN A 122 3.71 -0.86 -8.37
C ASN A 122 2.65 -0.47 -9.39
N SER A 123 1.54 -1.18 -9.39
CA SER A 123 0.29 -0.64 -9.92
C SER A 123 -0.25 0.43 -8.97
N LEU A 124 -0.87 1.46 -9.51
CA LEU A 124 -1.36 2.60 -8.74
C LEU A 124 -2.85 2.79 -8.92
N TYR A 125 -3.52 3.13 -7.84
CA TYR A 125 -4.82 3.77 -7.82
C TYR A 125 -4.60 5.28 -7.74
N LEU A 126 -5.13 6.02 -8.71
CA LEU A 126 -5.06 7.47 -8.79
C LEU A 126 -6.48 8.02 -8.81
N ARG A 127 -6.84 8.86 -7.85
CA ARG A 127 -8.13 9.54 -7.82
C ARG A 127 -7.93 11.03 -8.04
N PHE A 128 -8.63 11.56 -9.05
CA PHE A 128 -8.64 12.96 -9.43
C PHE A 128 -10.03 13.54 -9.16
N GLU A 129 -10.08 14.71 -8.57
CA GLU A 129 -11.25 15.60 -8.53
C GLU A 129 -11.07 16.64 -9.63
N VAL A 130 -11.95 16.65 -10.60
CA VAL A 130 -11.77 17.47 -11.80
C VAL A 130 -13.00 18.31 -12.11
N ARG A 131 -12.82 19.35 -12.93
CA ARG A 131 -13.95 20.02 -13.61
C ARG A 131 -14.46 19.07 -14.69
N ASP A 132 -15.78 18.87 -14.74
CA ASP A 132 -16.40 18.01 -15.76
C ASP A 132 -16.57 18.82 -17.06
N ARG A 133 -15.54 18.77 -17.90
CA ARG A 133 -15.46 19.51 -19.17
C ARG A 133 -14.76 18.67 -20.23
N PRO A 134 -15.13 18.85 -21.52
CA PRO A 134 -14.41 18.20 -22.62
C PRO A 134 -12.91 18.47 -22.56
N GLY A 135 -12.10 17.44 -22.87
CA GLY A 135 -10.65 17.53 -22.93
C GLY A 135 -9.91 17.33 -21.59
N VAL A 136 -10.59 17.38 -20.43
CA VAL A 136 -9.91 17.19 -19.13
C VAL A 136 -9.35 15.78 -18.97
N LEU A 137 -10.13 14.78 -19.37
CA LEU A 137 -9.67 13.39 -19.35
C LEU A 137 -8.46 13.18 -20.28
N SER A 138 -8.51 13.74 -21.49
CA SER A 138 -7.38 13.68 -22.45
C SER A 138 -6.12 14.32 -21.86
N GLN A 139 -6.24 15.44 -21.15
CA GLN A 139 -5.09 16.06 -20.47
C GLN A 139 -4.48 15.14 -19.43
N ILE A 140 -5.28 14.42 -18.65
CA ILE A 140 -4.80 13.48 -17.63
C ILE A 140 -4.09 12.32 -18.32
N THR A 141 -4.73 11.66 -19.28
CA THR A 141 -4.18 10.47 -19.93
C THR A 141 -2.91 10.77 -20.73
N ASN A 142 -2.85 11.92 -21.43
CA ASN A 142 -1.63 12.36 -22.13
C ASN A 142 -0.48 12.61 -21.14
N ARG A 143 -0.75 13.19 -19.98
CA ARG A 143 0.27 13.36 -18.94
C ARG A 143 0.79 12.02 -18.42
N LEU A 144 -0.10 11.08 -18.13
CA LEU A 144 0.29 9.72 -17.72
C LEU A 144 1.18 9.07 -18.80
N ALA A 145 0.78 9.15 -20.08
CA ALA A 145 1.54 8.60 -21.20
C ALA A 145 2.94 9.20 -21.30
N ASN A 146 3.09 10.52 -21.16
CA ASN A 146 4.39 11.20 -21.19
C ASN A 146 5.36 10.71 -20.10
N TYR A 147 4.83 10.20 -18.98
CA TYR A 147 5.61 9.58 -17.92
C TYR A 147 5.64 8.05 -17.98
N LYS A 148 5.27 7.47 -19.14
CA LYS A 148 5.23 6.01 -19.37
C LYS A 148 4.36 5.26 -18.38
N ILE A 149 3.28 5.90 -17.92
CA ILE A 149 2.29 5.30 -17.03
C ILE A 149 1.11 4.82 -17.87
N SER A 150 0.98 3.50 -18.02
CA SER A 150 -0.10 2.87 -18.78
C SER A 150 -1.35 2.66 -17.93
N VAL A 151 -2.51 2.98 -18.48
CA VAL A 151 -3.81 2.84 -17.81
C VAL A 151 -4.34 1.43 -18.00
N LYS A 152 -4.67 0.75 -16.90
CA LYS A 152 -5.31 -0.58 -16.88
C LYS A 152 -6.84 -0.47 -16.80
N ARG A 153 -7.35 0.46 -15.98
CA ARG A 153 -8.78 0.70 -15.80
C ARG A 153 -9.03 2.17 -15.52
N LEU A 154 -10.13 2.69 -16.02
CA LEU A 154 -10.56 4.05 -15.81
C LEU A 154 -12.05 4.07 -15.49
N ILE A 155 -12.43 4.85 -14.48
CA ILE A 155 -13.80 5.09 -14.07
C ILE A 155 -13.98 6.59 -13.90
N GLN A 156 -14.97 7.17 -14.56
CA GLN A 156 -15.38 8.56 -14.36
C GLN A 156 -16.80 8.59 -13.80
N THR A 157 -16.96 9.31 -12.71
CA THR A 157 -18.27 9.49 -12.06
C THR A 157 -18.55 10.98 -11.97
N PRO A 158 -19.47 11.50 -12.81
CA PRO A 158 -19.91 12.89 -12.73
C PRO A 158 -20.70 13.15 -11.45
N ASP A 159 -20.52 14.33 -10.89
CA ASP A 159 -21.39 14.83 -9.82
C ASP A 159 -22.58 15.56 -10.46
N LYS A 160 -23.79 15.02 -10.31
CA LYS A 160 -25.02 15.57 -10.92
C LYS A 160 -25.40 16.97 -10.42
N LYS A 161 -24.85 17.42 -9.28
CA LYS A 161 -25.18 18.70 -8.64
C LYS A 161 -24.17 19.80 -8.92
N THR A 162 -22.97 19.42 -9.36
CA THR A 162 -21.87 20.35 -9.58
C THR A 162 -21.21 20.03 -10.92
N ASN A 163 -20.55 21.00 -11.52
CA ASN A 163 -19.81 20.78 -12.76
C ASN A 163 -18.44 20.14 -12.46
N LYS A 164 -18.46 19.03 -11.70
CA LYS A 164 -17.28 18.28 -11.24
C LYS A 164 -17.43 16.79 -11.53
N ALA A 165 -16.31 16.11 -11.65
CA ALA A 165 -16.28 14.66 -11.74
C ALA A 165 -15.15 14.08 -10.89
N THR A 166 -15.36 12.85 -10.42
CA THR A 166 -14.30 12.03 -9.86
C THR A 166 -13.80 11.08 -10.95
N VAL A 167 -12.50 11.15 -11.26
CA VAL A 167 -11.83 10.24 -12.20
C VAL A 167 -10.91 9.33 -11.39
N VAL A 168 -11.12 8.04 -11.50
CA VAL A 168 -10.29 7.00 -10.88
C VAL A 168 -9.57 6.21 -11.97
N ILE A 169 -8.28 6.07 -11.81
CA ILE A 169 -7.41 5.36 -12.74
C ILE A 169 -6.64 4.28 -11.97
N ILE A 170 -6.73 3.03 -12.43
CA ILE A 170 -5.80 1.95 -12.03
C ILE A 170 -4.77 1.83 -13.15
N THR A 171 -3.49 1.88 -12.80
CA THR A 171 -2.40 1.78 -13.77
C THR A 171 -1.87 0.35 -13.88
N HIS A 172 -1.14 0.05 -14.95
CA HIS A 172 -0.16 -1.04 -14.94
C HIS A 172 1.01 -0.70 -14.00
N LYS A 173 1.91 -1.67 -13.75
CA LYS A 173 3.10 -1.42 -12.93
C LYS A 173 3.92 -0.26 -13.50
N THR A 174 4.29 0.66 -12.65
CA THR A 174 5.12 1.83 -12.95
C THR A 174 6.08 2.11 -11.80
N SER A 175 7.21 2.78 -12.06
CA SER A 175 8.17 3.11 -11.02
C SER A 175 7.70 4.28 -10.14
N GLU A 176 8.16 4.29 -8.89
CA GLU A 176 7.86 5.38 -7.95
C GLU A 176 8.35 6.73 -8.48
N ILE A 177 9.48 6.79 -9.17
CA ILE A 177 10.00 8.05 -9.75
C ILE A 177 9.06 8.59 -10.83
N ASN A 178 8.54 7.74 -11.73
CA ASN A 178 7.63 8.15 -12.77
C ASN A 178 6.32 8.69 -12.19
N SER A 179 5.78 7.99 -11.18
CA SER A 179 4.54 8.42 -10.50
C SER A 179 4.71 9.75 -9.76
N LYS A 180 5.81 9.94 -9.02
CA LYS A 180 6.11 11.20 -8.31
C LYS A 180 6.24 12.37 -9.29
N ASN A 181 7.00 12.19 -10.37
CA ASN A 181 7.21 13.22 -11.38
C ASN A 181 5.90 13.59 -12.09
N CYS A 182 5.11 12.58 -12.48
CA CYS A 182 3.80 12.80 -13.09
C CYS A 182 2.86 13.56 -12.18
N LEU A 183 2.73 13.16 -10.91
CA LEU A 183 1.81 13.79 -9.96
C LEU A 183 2.20 15.22 -9.62
N SER A 184 3.48 15.56 -9.63
CA SER A 184 3.96 16.92 -9.37
C SER A 184 3.39 17.96 -10.36
N ILE A 185 3.19 17.55 -11.61
CA ILE A 185 2.69 18.43 -12.68
C ILE A 185 1.18 18.72 -12.51
N PHE A 186 0.44 17.75 -12.00
CA PHE A 186 -1.00 17.94 -11.81
C PHE A 186 -1.34 19.03 -10.78
N LYS A 187 -0.43 19.35 -9.86
CA LYS A 187 -0.61 20.44 -8.88
C LYS A 187 -0.82 21.83 -9.55
N LYS A 188 -0.33 22.02 -10.78
CA LYS A 188 -0.44 23.27 -11.52
C LYS A 188 -1.62 23.31 -12.52
N ASN A 189 -2.39 22.23 -12.64
CA ASN A 189 -3.47 22.15 -13.61
C ASN A 189 -4.78 22.72 -13.02
N LYS A 190 -5.28 23.80 -13.61
CA LYS A 190 -6.51 24.51 -13.18
C LYS A 190 -7.80 23.66 -13.26
N ASN A 191 -7.78 22.57 -14.04
CA ASN A 191 -8.92 21.65 -14.17
C ASN A 191 -8.92 20.56 -13.10
N ILE A 192 -7.82 20.40 -12.36
CA ILE A 192 -7.70 19.47 -11.24
C ILE A 192 -7.90 20.26 -9.95
N LEU A 193 -8.95 19.92 -9.21
CA LEU A 193 -9.46 20.73 -8.10
C LEU A 193 -8.69 20.48 -6.80
N LYS A 194 -8.08 19.30 -6.66
CA LYS A 194 -7.27 18.88 -5.48
C LYS A 194 -6.07 18.09 -5.94
N THR A 195 -5.04 18.04 -5.10
CA THR A 195 -3.93 17.11 -5.32
C THR A 195 -4.46 15.68 -5.45
N PRO A 196 -4.10 14.96 -6.51
CA PRO A 196 -4.59 13.60 -6.71
C PRO A 196 -4.22 12.69 -5.54
N THR A 197 -5.15 11.82 -5.14
CA THR A 197 -4.87 10.75 -4.17
C THR A 197 -4.17 9.60 -4.89
N LEU A 198 -3.08 9.12 -4.32
CA LEU A 198 -2.34 7.95 -4.80
C LEU A 198 -2.37 6.87 -3.73
N ILE A 199 -2.74 5.64 -4.11
CA ILE A 199 -2.64 4.44 -3.27
C ILE A 199 -2.01 3.35 -4.13
N ARG A 200 -1.05 2.62 -3.58
CA ARG A 200 -0.42 1.49 -4.29
C ARG A 200 -1.36 0.30 -4.29
N VAL A 201 -1.35 -0.46 -5.38
CA VAL A 201 -2.15 -1.69 -5.53
C VAL A 201 -1.21 -2.87 -5.43
N LEU A 202 -1.40 -3.70 -4.41
CA LEU A 202 -0.64 -4.93 -4.18
C LEU A 202 -1.31 -6.09 -4.91
N GLY A 203 -0.54 -6.81 -5.74
CA GLY A 203 -1.03 -7.96 -6.52
C GLY A 203 -0.40 -8.06 -7.87
#